data_c586ebef92b1d287a6f89147df3c4753
#
_entry.id   c586ebef92b1d287a6f89147df3c4753
#
_cell.length_a   1.000
_cell.length_b   1.000
_cell.length_c   1.000
_cell.angle_alpha   90.00
_cell.angle_beta   90.00
_cell.angle_gamma   90.00
#
_symmetry.space_group_name_H-M   'P 1'
#
loop_
_entity.id
_entity.type
_entity.pdbx_description
1 polymer ?
#
loop_
_entity_poly.entity_id
_entity_poly.type
_entity_poly.pdbx_seq_one_letter_code
_entity_poly.pdbx_strand_id
1 'polypeptide(L)'
;MRKILLLFACVFGISAFSQIKVLKNETLVEIGKENSVGLYKKENRFTFNYQDINTSNLNTFRSFSFLDVNSDVTDLYKLITDGFIDQPAGNVTLELPNDIIELHYEKNYGQPTVQFIQYINKNKKYVGKSQFLNKKQIDKIFGIGSSKAALYKRSVVSKANTVSNASSTNTYVPETAAGANPTTAKKKKSRK
;
A
#
# COMPACT_ATOMS: atom_id res chain seq x y z
N MET A 1 -42.92 -30.10 50.27
CA MET A 1 -41.62 -30.48 49.66
C MET A 1 -41.65 -30.52 48.13
N ARG A 2 -42.66 -31.09 47.44
CA ARG A 2 -42.73 -31.12 45.94
C ARG A 2 -42.74 -29.75 45.27
N LYS A 3 -43.37 -28.73 45.86
CA LYS A 3 -43.49 -27.37 45.29
C LYS A 3 -42.17 -26.60 45.33
N ILE A 4 -41.31 -26.85 46.33
CA ILE A 4 -39.99 -26.21 46.50
C ILE A 4 -39.00 -26.77 45.45
N LEU A 5 -39.12 -28.04 45.12
CA LEU A 5 -38.25 -28.72 44.13
C LEU A 5 -38.49 -28.21 42.71
N LEU A 6 -39.75 -27.88 42.37
CA LEU A 6 -40.10 -27.24 41.07
C LEU A 6 -39.57 -25.82 40.94
N LEU A 7 -39.55 -25.06 42.05
CA LEU A 7 -39.02 -23.69 42.03
C LEU A 7 -37.47 -23.68 41.85
N PHE A 8 -36.78 -24.69 42.41
CA PHE A 8 -35.33 -24.83 42.20
C PHE A 8 -34.94 -25.24 40.78
N ALA A 9 -35.80 -26.08 40.10
CA ALA A 9 -35.58 -26.48 38.73
C ALA A 9 -35.68 -25.31 37.73
N CYS A 10 -36.53 -24.32 38.01
CA CYS A 10 -36.71 -23.15 37.15
C CYS A 10 -35.53 -22.14 37.24
N VAL A 11 -34.80 -22.12 38.32
CA VAL A 11 -33.67 -21.17 38.50
C VAL A 11 -32.42 -21.60 37.75
N PHE A 12 -32.24 -22.90 37.49
CA PHE A 12 -31.08 -23.44 36.77
C PHE A 12 -31.25 -23.44 35.24
N GLY A 13 -32.43 -23.08 34.71
CA GLY A 13 -32.76 -23.15 33.27
C GLY A 13 -32.33 -21.95 32.43
N ILE A 14 -31.80 -20.86 33.01
CA ILE A 14 -31.55 -19.61 32.26
C ILE A 14 -30.07 -19.33 32.08
N SER A 15 -29.27 -20.35 31.85
CA SER A 15 -27.92 -20.10 31.30
C SER A 15 -28.02 -20.06 29.77
N ALA A 16 -28.62 -18.99 29.24
CA ALA A 16 -28.55 -18.69 27.81
C ALA A 16 -27.09 -18.29 27.48
N PHE A 17 -26.25 -19.27 27.24
CA PHE A 17 -24.92 -19.00 26.70
C PHE A 17 -25.08 -18.45 25.30
N SER A 18 -24.68 -17.22 25.10
CA SER A 18 -24.54 -16.70 23.73
C SER A 18 -23.66 -17.63 22.93
N GLN A 19 -24.22 -18.24 21.89
CA GLN A 19 -23.47 -19.13 20.98
C GLN A 19 -22.50 -18.37 20.09
N ILE A 20 -22.65 -17.04 20.02
CA ILE A 20 -21.79 -16.18 19.20
C ILE A 20 -20.70 -15.58 20.09
N LYS A 21 -19.48 -16.05 19.88
CA LYS A 21 -18.27 -15.49 20.48
C LYS A 21 -17.49 -14.74 19.43
N VAL A 22 -17.30 -13.45 19.61
CA VAL A 22 -16.39 -12.68 18.76
C VAL A 22 -14.95 -13.11 19.10
N LEU A 23 -14.32 -13.85 18.18
CA LEU A 23 -12.94 -14.30 18.35
C LEU A 23 -11.92 -13.24 17.97
N LYS A 24 -12.22 -12.45 16.94
CA LYS A 24 -11.38 -11.36 16.46
C LYS A 24 -12.25 -10.34 15.73
N ASN A 25 -12.06 -9.08 16.06
CA ASN A 25 -12.70 -7.97 15.34
C ASN A 25 -11.61 -7.23 14.56
N GLU A 26 -11.44 -7.58 13.30
CA GLU A 26 -10.49 -6.94 12.40
C GLU A 26 -11.22 -5.93 11.53
N THR A 27 -10.79 -4.69 11.58
CA THR A 27 -11.37 -3.63 10.77
C THR A 27 -10.77 -3.66 9.37
N LEU A 28 -11.61 -3.87 8.35
CA LEU A 28 -11.27 -3.65 6.96
C LEU A 28 -11.39 -2.15 6.67
N VAL A 29 -10.31 -1.54 6.24
CA VAL A 29 -10.26 -0.11 5.90
C VAL A 29 -10.12 0.05 4.39
N GLU A 30 -11.05 0.75 3.76
CA GLU A 30 -10.91 1.17 2.37
C GLU A 30 -9.92 2.34 2.30
N ILE A 31 -8.78 2.15 1.62
CA ILE A 31 -7.80 3.21 1.35
C ILE A 31 -8.35 4.15 0.28
N GLY A 32 -8.78 3.57 -0.83
CA GLY A 32 -9.46 4.29 -1.87
C GLY A 32 -10.07 3.37 -2.91
N LYS A 33 -11.00 3.94 -3.68
CA LYS A 33 -11.73 3.22 -4.71
C LYS A 33 -12.05 4.15 -5.88
N GLU A 34 -11.95 3.61 -7.07
CA GLU A 34 -12.39 4.27 -8.30
C GLU A 34 -13.06 3.25 -9.22
N ASN A 35 -14.33 3.51 -9.55
CA ASN A 35 -15.18 2.60 -10.31
C ASN A 35 -15.18 1.18 -9.69
N SER A 36 -14.73 0.20 -10.45
CA SER A 36 -14.68 -1.22 -10.04
C SER A 36 -13.32 -1.64 -9.47
N VAL A 37 -12.41 -0.69 -9.18
CA VAL A 37 -11.08 -0.96 -8.64
C VAL A 37 -10.93 -0.29 -7.29
N GLY A 38 -10.43 -1.02 -6.29
CA GLY A 38 -10.24 -0.49 -4.94
C GLY A 38 -9.07 -1.13 -4.21
N LEU A 39 -8.47 -0.36 -3.32
CA LEU A 39 -7.41 -0.78 -2.41
C LEU A 39 -7.93 -0.77 -0.98
N TYR A 40 -7.77 -1.89 -0.30
CA TYR A 40 -8.24 -2.13 1.05
C TYR A 40 -7.09 -2.56 1.95
N LYS A 41 -7.15 -2.17 3.21
CA LYS A 41 -6.17 -2.56 4.24
C LYS A 41 -6.87 -3.31 5.36
N LYS A 42 -6.28 -4.44 5.75
CA LYS A 42 -6.64 -5.20 6.94
C LYS A 42 -5.35 -5.53 7.68
N GLU A 43 -5.16 -4.95 8.88
CA GLU A 43 -3.90 -5.01 9.61
C GLU A 43 -2.71 -4.52 8.73
N ASN A 44 -1.74 -5.40 8.46
CA ASN A 44 -0.59 -5.11 7.60
C ASN A 44 -0.73 -5.69 6.18
N ARG A 45 -1.92 -6.20 5.83
CA ARG A 45 -2.22 -6.75 4.50
C ARG A 45 -2.98 -5.73 3.68
N PHE A 46 -2.50 -5.47 2.49
CA PHE A 46 -3.20 -4.72 1.46
C PHE A 46 -3.81 -5.67 0.44
N THR A 47 -5.02 -5.36 0.02
CA THR A 47 -5.78 -6.13 -0.99
C THR A 47 -6.27 -5.19 -2.06
N PHE A 48 -5.89 -5.48 -3.28
CA PHE A 48 -6.33 -4.78 -4.47
C PHE A 48 -7.46 -5.58 -5.11
N ASN A 49 -8.67 -5.01 -5.17
CA ASN A 49 -9.86 -5.62 -5.77
C ASN A 49 -10.14 -4.96 -7.10
N TYR A 50 -10.55 -5.73 -8.10
CA TYR A 50 -10.92 -5.20 -9.40
C TYR A 50 -11.97 -6.09 -10.08
N GLN A 51 -12.78 -5.50 -10.95
CA GLN A 51 -13.64 -6.24 -11.86
C GLN A 51 -12.79 -6.80 -13.01
N ASP A 52 -12.94 -8.10 -13.27
CA ASP A 52 -12.20 -8.77 -14.33
C ASP A 52 -12.88 -8.54 -15.68
N ILE A 53 -12.24 -7.75 -16.53
CA ILE A 53 -12.73 -7.48 -17.89
C ILE A 53 -12.36 -8.57 -18.90
N ASN A 54 -11.55 -9.55 -18.49
CA ASN A 54 -11.12 -10.66 -19.34
C ASN A 54 -12.15 -11.80 -19.39
N THR A 55 -13.22 -11.69 -18.61
CA THR A 55 -14.30 -12.69 -18.61
C THR A 55 -15.55 -12.15 -19.31
N SER A 56 -16.31 -13.03 -19.93
CA SER A 56 -17.63 -12.68 -20.50
C SER A 56 -18.65 -12.28 -19.44
N ASN A 57 -18.45 -12.69 -18.19
CA ASN A 57 -19.27 -12.29 -17.06
C ASN A 57 -18.69 -11.04 -16.40
N LEU A 58 -19.22 -9.87 -16.73
CA LEU A 58 -18.80 -8.58 -16.20
C LEU A 58 -19.01 -8.41 -14.67
N ASN A 59 -19.64 -9.36 -14.00
CA ASN A 59 -19.80 -9.36 -12.54
C ASN A 59 -18.71 -10.16 -11.81
N THR A 60 -17.69 -10.63 -12.53
CA THR A 60 -16.57 -11.33 -11.91
C THR A 60 -15.60 -10.33 -11.30
N PHE A 61 -15.41 -10.41 -10.00
CA PHE A 61 -14.40 -9.65 -9.27
C PHE A 61 -13.23 -10.56 -8.89
N ARG A 62 -12.04 -10.00 -8.95
CA ARG A 62 -10.79 -10.65 -8.54
C ARG A 62 -10.01 -9.78 -7.60
N SER A 63 -9.09 -10.40 -6.88
CA SER A 63 -8.21 -9.67 -5.97
C SER A 63 -6.84 -10.31 -5.90
N PHE A 64 -5.84 -9.49 -5.60
CA PHE A 64 -4.54 -9.95 -5.14
C PHE A 64 -4.16 -9.20 -3.86
N SER A 65 -3.32 -9.81 -3.04
CA SER A 65 -2.94 -9.21 -1.78
C SER A 65 -1.46 -9.42 -1.45
N PHE A 66 -0.91 -8.49 -0.70
CA PHE A 66 0.47 -8.52 -0.21
C PHE A 66 0.56 -7.93 1.19
N LEU A 67 1.63 -8.23 1.90
CA LEU A 67 1.94 -7.63 3.19
C LEU A 67 2.79 -6.38 2.98
N ASP A 68 2.52 -5.33 3.74
CA ASP A 68 3.38 -4.14 3.77
C ASP A 68 4.49 -4.34 4.80
N VAL A 69 5.59 -4.92 4.37
CA VAL A 69 6.74 -5.23 5.25
C VAL A 69 7.74 -4.08 5.28
N ASN A 70 8.08 -3.53 4.12
CA ASN A 70 9.11 -2.49 3.95
C ASN A 70 8.59 -1.27 3.19
N SER A 71 7.33 -0.89 3.44
CA SER A 71 6.65 0.17 2.67
C SER A 71 6.29 -0.27 1.24
N ASP A 72 6.04 -1.57 1.06
CA ASP A 72 5.78 -2.18 -0.25
C ASP A 72 4.60 -1.52 -0.98
N VAL A 73 3.60 -1.01 -0.23
CA VAL A 73 2.48 -0.28 -0.84
C VAL A 73 2.92 1.07 -1.43
N THR A 74 3.87 1.76 -0.78
CA THR A 74 4.41 3.03 -1.28
C THR A 74 5.30 2.79 -2.49
N ASP A 75 6.10 1.72 -2.46
CA ASP A 75 6.97 1.35 -3.56
C ASP A 75 6.16 0.89 -4.77
N LEU A 76 5.07 0.15 -4.55
CA LEU A 76 4.12 -0.20 -5.62
C LEU A 76 3.51 1.07 -6.25
N TYR A 77 3.04 2.03 -5.44
CA TYR A 77 2.51 3.29 -5.95
C TYR A 77 3.56 4.05 -6.78
N LYS A 78 4.79 4.14 -6.26
CA LYS A 78 5.89 4.79 -6.96
C LYS A 78 6.18 4.10 -8.29
N LEU A 79 6.32 2.78 -8.30
CA LEU A 79 6.56 2.01 -9.52
C LEU A 79 5.47 2.24 -10.57
N ILE A 80 4.19 2.25 -10.14
CA ILE A 80 3.08 2.53 -11.06
C ILE A 80 3.17 3.96 -11.61
N THR A 81 3.50 4.94 -10.78
CA THR A 81 3.58 6.35 -11.20
C THR A 81 4.79 6.63 -12.08
N ASP A 82 5.92 6.02 -11.81
CA ASP A 82 7.11 6.09 -12.66
C ASP A 82 6.80 5.54 -14.07
N GLY A 83 6.07 4.41 -14.15
CA GLY A 83 5.67 3.82 -15.43
C GLY A 83 4.78 4.73 -16.31
N PHE A 84 4.02 5.68 -15.74
CA PHE A 84 3.31 6.69 -16.53
C PHE A 84 4.25 7.68 -17.21
N ILE A 85 5.42 7.92 -16.62
CA ILE A 85 6.45 8.82 -17.16
C ILE A 85 7.29 8.08 -18.17
N ASP A 86 7.81 6.92 -17.79
CA ASP A 86 8.78 6.15 -18.56
C ASP A 86 8.15 5.41 -19.74
N GLN A 87 6.85 5.08 -19.66
CA GLN A 87 6.08 4.34 -20.66
C GLN A 87 6.88 3.15 -21.22
N PRO A 88 7.19 2.15 -20.38
CA PRO A 88 8.06 1.05 -20.79
C PRO A 88 7.44 0.31 -21.99
N ALA A 89 8.29 -0.10 -22.95
CA ALA A 89 7.86 -0.81 -24.15
C ALA A 89 7.29 -2.22 -23.85
N GLY A 90 7.57 -2.76 -22.67
CA GLY A 90 7.06 -4.06 -22.21
C GLY A 90 6.32 -3.93 -20.88
N ASN A 91 5.74 -5.05 -20.42
CA ASN A 91 5.08 -5.09 -19.14
C ASN A 91 6.11 -5.10 -18.01
N VAL A 92 5.79 -4.39 -16.92
CA VAL A 92 6.55 -4.50 -15.66
C VAL A 92 5.96 -5.66 -14.84
N THR A 93 6.77 -6.68 -14.57
CA THR A 93 6.32 -7.89 -13.87
C THR A 93 6.67 -7.83 -12.38
N LEU A 94 5.69 -8.08 -11.53
CA LEU A 94 5.79 -8.15 -10.08
C LEU A 94 5.46 -9.56 -9.61
N GLU A 95 6.30 -10.14 -8.79
CA GLU A 95 6.01 -11.40 -8.13
C GLU A 95 5.47 -11.16 -6.73
N LEU A 96 4.25 -11.61 -6.48
CA LEU A 96 3.61 -11.64 -5.18
C LEU A 96 3.66 -13.06 -4.59
N PRO A 97 3.39 -13.25 -3.30
CA PRO A 97 3.42 -14.59 -2.68
C PRO A 97 2.58 -15.63 -3.44
N ASN A 98 1.37 -15.27 -3.85
CA ASN A 98 0.43 -16.19 -4.50
C ASN A 98 0.26 -15.95 -6.01
N ASP A 99 0.53 -14.74 -6.50
CA ASP A 99 0.21 -14.32 -7.86
C ASP A 99 1.41 -13.67 -8.55
N ILE A 100 1.35 -13.56 -9.87
CA ILE A 100 2.20 -12.67 -10.64
C ILE A 100 1.32 -11.57 -11.19
N ILE A 101 1.76 -10.33 -11.07
CA ILE A 101 1.08 -9.15 -11.59
C ILE A 101 1.95 -8.52 -12.67
N GLU A 102 1.38 -8.27 -13.82
CA GLU A 102 2.00 -7.44 -14.83
C GLU A 102 1.30 -6.08 -14.90
N LEU A 103 2.09 -5.02 -14.92
CA LEU A 103 1.63 -3.66 -15.17
C LEU A 103 1.84 -3.39 -16.66
N HIS A 104 0.73 -3.31 -17.40
CA HIS A 104 0.72 -3.03 -18.83
C HIS A 104 0.39 -1.57 -19.06
N TYR A 105 1.29 -0.84 -19.72
CA TYR A 105 1.12 0.58 -19.99
C TYR A 105 0.78 0.81 -21.45
N GLU A 106 -0.24 1.63 -21.71
CA GLU A 106 -0.57 2.08 -23.06
C GLU A 106 -1.18 3.49 -23.04
N LYS A 107 -1.26 4.13 -24.20
CA LYS A 107 -1.94 5.40 -24.38
C LYS A 107 -3.37 5.17 -24.85
N ASN A 108 -4.32 5.51 -23.99
CA ASN A 108 -5.74 5.50 -24.33
C ASN A 108 -6.22 6.95 -24.55
N TYR A 109 -6.67 7.25 -25.76
CA TYR A 109 -7.08 8.60 -26.16
C TYR A 109 -6.01 9.67 -25.87
N GLY A 110 -4.74 9.32 -26.08
CA GLY A 110 -3.59 10.20 -25.82
C GLY A 110 -3.17 10.33 -24.36
N GLN A 111 -3.88 9.71 -23.43
CA GLN A 111 -3.56 9.71 -21.99
C GLN A 111 -2.82 8.41 -21.64
N PRO A 112 -1.70 8.48 -20.91
CA PRO A 112 -1.05 7.29 -20.40
C PRO A 112 -1.95 6.58 -19.38
N THR A 113 -2.09 5.28 -19.53
CA THR A 113 -2.89 4.41 -18.66
C THR A 113 -2.11 3.16 -18.29
N VAL A 114 -2.51 2.53 -17.19
CA VAL A 114 -2.00 1.24 -16.73
C VAL A 114 -3.13 0.24 -16.56
N GLN A 115 -2.90 -1.01 -16.93
CA GLN A 115 -3.78 -2.14 -16.68
C GLN A 115 -3.05 -3.16 -15.82
N PHE A 116 -3.71 -3.67 -14.78
CA PHE A 116 -3.21 -4.79 -13.98
C PHE A 116 -3.63 -6.10 -14.64
N ILE A 117 -2.65 -6.94 -14.95
CA ILE A 117 -2.84 -8.29 -15.47
C ILE A 117 -2.38 -9.26 -14.38
N GLN A 118 -3.30 -10.03 -13.82
CA GLN A 118 -3.02 -11.00 -12.74
C GLN A 118 -2.94 -12.41 -13.32
N TYR A 119 -1.84 -13.10 -13.07
CA TYR A 119 -1.72 -14.55 -13.25
C TYR A 119 -2.00 -15.23 -11.90
N ILE A 120 -3.20 -15.76 -11.77
CA ILE A 120 -3.73 -16.33 -10.54
C ILE A 120 -2.98 -17.60 -10.20
N ASN A 121 -2.53 -17.72 -8.93
CA ASN A 121 -1.69 -18.82 -8.47
C ASN A 121 -0.43 -19.03 -9.33
N LYS A 122 0.12 -17.94 -9.87
CA LYS A 122 1.28 -17.93 -10.76
C LYS A 122 1.08 -18.77 -12.03
N ASN A 123 -0.17 -19.03 -12.39
CA ASN A 123 -0.54 -19.87 -13.52
C ASN A 123 -1.01 -19.01 -14.71
N LYS A 124 -0.25 -19.03 -15.82
CA LYS A 124 -0.55 -18.26 -17.02
C LYS A 124 -1.85 -18.65 -17.74
N LYS A 125 -2.49 -19.76 -17.36
CA LYS A 125 -3.81 -20.14 -17.88
C LYS A 125 -4.95 -19.35 -17.24
N TYR A 126 -4.78 -18.87 -16.03
CA TYR A 126 -5.80 -18.14 -15.28
C TYR A 126 -5.43 -16.68 -15.16
N VAL A 127 -5.92 -15.90 -16.13
CA VAL A 127 -5.59 -14.48 -16.26
C VAL A 127 -6.80 -13.65 -15.91
N GLY A 128 -6.61 -12.70 -14.99
CA GLY A 128 -7.56 -11.63 -14.72
C GLY A 128 -6.98 -10.30 -15.21
N LYS A 129 -7.83 -9.41 -15.71
CA LYS A 129 -7.43 -8.07 -16.17
C LYS A 129 -8.34 -7.00 -15.58
N SER A 130 -7.73 -5.98 -15.01
CA SER A 130 -8.46 -4.78 -14.60
C SER A 130 -8.84 -3.92 -15.82
N GLN A 131 -9.71 -2.95 -15.62
CA GLN A 131 -9.83 -1.84 -16.56
C GLN A 131 -8.52 -1.05 -16.63
N PHE A 132 -8.35 -0.28 -17.71
CA PHE A 132 -7.27 0.70 -17.81
C PHE A 132 -7.52 1.88 -16.87
N LEU A 133 -6.48 2.30 -16.16
CA LEU A 133 -6.52 3.33 -15.14
C LEU A 133 -5.53 4.44 -15.48
N ASN A 134 -5.98 5.68 -15.45
CA ASN A 134 -5.10 6.84 -15.58
C ASN A 134 -4.49 7.23 -14.22
N LYS A 135 -3.52 8.16 -14.24
CA LYS A 135 -2.83 8.59 -13.02
C LYS A 135 -3.77 9.11 -11.93
N LYS A 136 -4.80 9.91 -12.28
CA LYS A 136 -5.76 10.44 -11.29
C LYS A 136 -6.55 9.33 -10.61
N GLN A 137 -6.92 8.29 -11.34
CA GLN A 137 -7.62 7.13 -10.80
C GLN A 137 -6.70 6.33 -9.87
N ILE A 138 -5.44 6.13 -10.23
CA ILE A 138 -4.44 5.51 -9.35
C ILE A 138 -4.24 6.33 -8.08
N ASP A 139 -4.07 7.65 -8.19
CA ASP A 139 -3.94 8.53 -7.03
C ASP A 139 -5.13 8.36 -6.06
N LYS A 140 -6.34 8.28 -6.59
CA LYS A 140 -7.56 8.10 -5.80
C LYS A 140 -7.64 6.72 -5.14
N ILE A 141 -7.28 5.65 -5.87
CA ILE A 141 -7.24 4.27 -5.35
C ILE A 141 -6.22 4.16 -4.21
N PHE A 142 -5.05 4.78 -4.34
CA PHE A 142 -4.03 4.83 -3.30
C PHE A 142 -4.30 5.89 -2.22
N GLY A 143 -5.45 6.58 -2.28
CA GLY A 143 -5.87 7.58 -1.29
C GLY A 143 -4.98 8.82 -1.25
N ILE A 144 -4.25 9.12 -2.33
CA ILE A 144 -3.40 10.30 -2.41
C ILE A 144 -4.26 11.57 -2.35
N GLY A 145 -3.89 12.48 -1.46
CA GLY A 145 -4.67 13.72 -1.22
C GLY A 145 -5.89 13.53 -0.29
N SER A 146 -6.17 12.33 0.19
CA SER A 146 -7.19 12.06 1.20
C SER A 146 -6.58 11.86 2.60
N SER A 147 -7.41 12.01 3.65
CA SER A 147 -6.99 11.70 5.03
C SER A 147 -6.56 10.24 5.20
N LYS A 148 -7.05 9.33 4.35
CA LYS A 148 -6.73 7.90 4.37
C LYS A 148 -5.31 7.59 3.89
N ALA A 149 -4.70 8.47 3.10
CA ALA A 149 -3.29 8.34 2.70
C ALA A 149 -2.34 8.27 3.90
N ALA A 150 -2.71 8.85 5.03
CA ALA A 150 -1.94 8.74 6.27
C ALA A 150 -1.86 7.32 6.83
N LEU A 151 -2.75 6.40 6.43
CA LEU A 151 -2.79 5.03 6.95
C LEU A 151 -1.59 4.19 6.51
N TYR A 152 -1.10 4.38 5.28
CA TYR A 152 0.11 3.70 4.83
C TYR A 152 1.38 4.55 5.02
N LYS A 153 1.30 5.88 4.96
CA LYS A 153 2.44 6.76 5.27
C LYS A 153 2.91 6.66 6.71
N ARG A 154 2.00 6.36 7.66
CA ARG A 154 2.32 6.25 9.09
C ARG A 154 3.30 5.09 9.38
N SER A 155 3.28 4.01 8.60
CA SER A 155 4.21 2.88 8.77
C SER A 155 5.67 3.25 8.43
N VAL A 156 5.88 4.21 7.53
CA VAL A 156 7.22 4.71 7.15
C VAL A 156 7.82 5.58 8.25
N VAL A 157 7.01 6.46 8.87
CA VAL A 157 7.47 7.39 9.91
C VAL A 157 7.84 6.66 11.20
N SER A 158 7.11 5.57 11.54
CA SER A 158 7.41 4.79 12.76
C SER A 158 8.76 4.09 12.71
N LYS A 159 9.28 3.75 11.55
CA LYS A 159 10.62 3.16 11.40
C LYS A 159 11.74 4.19 11.41
N ALA A 160 11.49 5.41 10.94
CA ALA A 160 12.48 6.49 10.93
C ALA A 160 12.76 7.03 12.35
N ASN A 161 11.74 7.07 13.22
CA ASN A 161 11.90 7.58 14.59
C ASN A 161 12.53 6.57 15.59
N THR A 162 12.66 5.29 15.20
CA THR A 162 13.29 4.28 16.08
C THR A 162 14.82 4.24 15.90
N VAL A 163 15.35 4.89 14.85
CA VAL A 163 16.80 4.90 14.57
C VAL A 163 17.49 6.18 15.07
N SER A 164 16.74 7.22 15.44
CA SER A 164 17.32 8.54 15.80
C SER A 164 17.50 8.81 17.31
N ASN A 165 17.28 7.82 18.20
CA ASN A 165 17.44 8.01 19.65
C ASN A 165 18.55 7.13 20.26
N ALA A 166 19.67 6.96 19.55
CA ALA A 166 20.89 6.42 20.15
C ALA A 166 22.11 7.16 19.58
N SER A 167 22.35 8.36 20.04
CA SER A 167 23.66 8.91 20.37
C SER A 167 23.56 10.41 20.63
N SER A 168 23.47 10.78 21.86
CA SER A 168 23.89 12.09 22.35
C SER A 168 24.64 11.85 23.63
N THR A 169 25.91 12.14 23.60
CA THR A 169 26.76 12.80 24.60
C THR A 169 28.21 12.63 24.20
N ASN A 170 28.82 13.70 23.75
CA ASN A 170 30.02 14.19 24.43
C ASN A 170 30.39 15.57 23.89
N THR A 171 30.36 16.48 24.81
CA THR A 171 30.95 17.80 24.90
C THR A 171 32.47 17.73 24.71
N TYR A 172 33.01 18.55 23.82
CA TYR A 172 34.34 19.11 23.98
C TYR A 172 34.46 20.44 23.19
N VAL A 173 34.67 21.52 23.91
CA VAL A 173 35.24 22.80 23.49
C VAL A 173 36.67 22.81 24.10
N PRO A 174 37.72 23.28 23.44
CA PRO A 174 38.03 24.70 23.35
C PRO A 174 38.84 25.14 22.11
N GLU A 175 38.69 26.39 21.78
CA GLU A 175 39.60 27.53 21.85
C GLU A 175 40.68 27.73 20.76
N THR A 176 40.51 28.90 20.12
CA THR A 176 41.47 29.93 19.64
C THR A 176 42.65 29.54 18.72
N ALA A 177 42.78 30.12 17.59
CA ALA A 177 43.56 31.34 17.27
C ALA A 177 43.76 31.56 15.77
N ALA A 178 43.36 32.70 15.35
CA ALA A 178 44.07 33.72 14.55
C ALA A 178 44.88 33.34 13.28
N GLY A 179 44.58 34.00 12.19
CA GLY A 179 45.66 34.59 11.39
C GLY A 179 45.56 34.45 9.86
N ALA A 180 45.19 35.56 9.25
CA ALA A 180 45.78 36.09 8.00
C ALA A 180 45.29 35.57 6.63
N ASN A 181 44.52 36.41 5.99
CA ASN A 181 44.45 36.73 4.55
C ASN A 181 45.78 37.48 4.11
N PRO A 182 46.04 37.84 2.86
CA PRO A 182 45.43 37.61 1.56
C PRO A 182 46.45 37.32 0.42
N THR A 183 46.09 37.16 -0.82
CA THR A 183 46.55 37.91 -2.01
C THR A 183 46.24 37.18 -3.32
N THR A 184 45.43 37.86 -4.08
CA THR A 184 45.48 38.25 -5.52
C THR A 184 46.28 37.40 -6.54
N ALA A 185 45.70 37.07 -7.66
CA ALA A 185 45.87 37.70 -8.97
C ALA A 185 45.56 36.83 -10.19
N LYS A 186 44.73 37.38 -11.04
CA LYS A 186 44.83 37.53 -12.51
C LYS A 186 44.90 36.31 -13.47
N LYS A 187 43.87 36.14 -14.28
CA LYS A 187 43.74 36.56 -15.71
C LYS A 187 44.59 35.80 -16.76
N LYS A 188 43.89 35.15 -17.72
CA LYS A 188 44.00 35.24 -19.20
C LYS A 188 43.26 34.08 -19.82
N LYS A 189 42.24 34.22 -20.58
CA LYS A 189 42.00 34.57 -21.99
C LYS A 189 42.91 33.82 -22.99
N SER A 190 42.29 33.03 -23.91
CA SER A 190 42.43 32.94 -25.35
C SER A 190 41.98 31.57 -25.82
N ARG A 191 40.92 31.50 -26.63
CA ARG A 191 40.87 31.46 -28.09
C ARG A 191 41.67 30.32 -28.74
N LYS A 192 40.98 29.27 -29.19
CA LYS A 192 40.80 28.94 -30.62
C LYS A 192 39.66 27.99 -30.76
#